data_52adee998c126ff3cffe58fef76c98af
#
_entry.id   52adee998c126ff3cffe58fef76c98af
#
_cell.length_a   1.000
_cell.length_b   1.000
_cell.length_c   1.000
_cell.angle_alpha   90.00
_cell.angle_beta   90.00
_cell.angle_gamma   90.00
#
_symmetry.space_group_name_H-M   'P 1'
#
loop_
_entity.id
_entity.type
_entity.pdbx_description
1 polymer ?
#
loop_
_entity_poly.entity_id
_entity_poly.type
_entity_poly.pdbx_seq_one_letter_code
_entity_poly.pdbx_strand_id
1 'polypeptide(L)' 'MEKDVVCGMQVDPAKAAGSSHYNGKMYYFCSKGCKGKFDVNPSQFVK' A
#
# COMPACT_ATOMS: atom_id res chain seq x y z
N MET A 1 -5.90 -3.43 -11.30
CA MET A 1 -5.95 -3.60 -9.82
C MET A 1 -4.56 -3.66 -9.27
N GLU A 2 -4.32 -2.98 -8.17
CA GLU A 2 -3.04 -3.00 -7.48
C GLU A 2 -3.13 -3.89 -6.24
N LYS A 3 -2.03 -4.49 -5.86
CA LYS A 3 -2.00 -5.34 -4.70
C LYS A 3 -1.56 -4.55 -3.47
N ASP A 4 -2.33 -4.68 -2.39
CA ASP A 4 -1.95 -4.12 -1.09
C ASP A 4 -0.89 -5.01 -0.48
N VAL A 5 0.33 -4.50 -0.37
CA VAL A 5 1.46 -5.29 0.13
C VAL A 5 1.37 -5.55 1.64
N VAL A 6 0.50 -4.85 2.33
CA VAL A 6 0.32 -5.04 3.77
C VAL A 6 -0.66 -6.18 4.06
N CYS A 7 -1.85 -6.12 3.47
CA CYS A 7 -2.86 -7.15 3.71
C CYS A 7 -2.95 -8.20 2.59
N GLY A 8 -2.31 -7.95 1.46
CA GLY A 8 -2.27 -8.92 0.36
C GLY A 8 -3.52 -8.96 -0.50
N MET A 9 -4.45 -8.06 -0.30
CA MET A 9 -5.68 -8.02 -1.09
C MET A 9 -5.53 -7.10 -2.29
N GLN A 10 -6.33 -7.35 -3.32
CA GLN A 10 -6.33 -6.48 -4.48
C GLN A 10 -7.12 -5.22 -4.20
N VAL A 11 -6.60 -4.09 -4.66
CA VAL A 11 -7.19 -2.77 -4.41
C VAL A 11 -7.34 -2.06 -5.74
N ASP A 12 -8.52 -1.47 -5.96
CA ASP A 12 -8.75 -0.60 -7.11
C ASP A 12 -8.08 0.75 -6.81
N PRO A 13 -7.10 1.18 -7.62
CA PRO A 13 -6.42 2.46 -7.38
C PRO A 13 -7.37 3.65 -7.30
N ALA A 14 -8.48 3.59 -8.03
CA ALA A 14 -9.47 4.65 -8.02
C ALA A 14 -10.29 4.69 -6.73
N LYS A 15 -10.31 3.59 -5.99
CA LYS A 15 -11.09 3.45 -4.75
C LYS A 15 -10.24 3.21 -3.53
N ALA A 16 -8.92 3.25 -3.67
CA ALA A 16 -8.02 2.99 -2.56
C ALA A 16 -8.22 4.01 -1.44
N ALA A 17 -8.17 3.55 -0.21
CA ALA A 17 -8.30 4.42 0.95
C ALA A 17 -7.03 5.25 1.18
N GLY A 18 -5.90 4.79 0.69
CA GLY A 18 -4.64 5.50 0.80
C GLY A 18 -3.63 5.00 -0.22
N SER A 19 -2.57 5.77 -0.39
CA SER A 19 -1.49 5.38 -1.28
C SER A 19 -0.18 5.93 -0.75
N SER A 20 0.93 5.29 -1.16
CA SER A 20 2.27 5.74 -0.82
C SER A 20 3.18 5.53 -2.00
N HIS A 21 4.19 6.39 -2.12
CA HIS A 21 5.22 6.28 -3.13
C HIS A 21 6.50 5.81 -2.46
N TYR A 22 7.03 4.70 -2.92
CA TYR A 22 8.25 4.13 -2.34
C TYR A 22 9.10 3.52 -3.44
N ASN A 23 10.37 3.88 -3.45
CA ASN A 23 11.38 3.31 -4.34
C ASN A 23 10.96 3.39 -5.82
N GLY A 24 10.35 4.51 -6.20
CA GLY A 24 9.94 4.76 -7.58
C GLY A 24 8.66 4.07 -7.99
N LYS A 25 7.91 3.48 -7.04
CA LYS A 25 6.68 2.78 -7.33
C LYS A 25 5.56 3.25 -6.41
N MET A 26 4.35 3.34 -6.96
CA MET A 26 3.16 3.69 -6.18
C MET A 26 2.52 2.43 -5.60
N TYR A 27 2.14 2.52 -4.34
CA TYR A 27 1.46 1.44 -3.63
C TYR A 27 0.11 1.93 -3.13
N TYR A 28 -0.91 1.12 -3.30
CA TYR A 28 -2.28 1.47 -2.90
C TYR A 28 -2.75 0.54 -1.79
N PHE A 29 -3.56 1.07 -0.90
CA PHE A 29 -3.96 0.34 0.31
C PHE A 29 -5.46 0.31 0.45
N CYS A 30 -5.97 -0.80 0.98
CA CYS A 30 -7.40 -1.00 1.17
C CYS A 30 -7.94 -0.18 2.34
N SER A 31 -7.07 0.25 3.25
CA SER A 31 -7.47 1.06 4.40
C SER A 31 -6.33 1.96 4.84
N LYS A 32 -6.67 2.99 5.63
CA LYS A 32 -5.67 3.89 6.19
C LYS A 32 -4.75 3.15 7.17
N GLY A 33 -5.25 2.12 7.82
CA GLY A 33 -4.45 1.30 8.71
C GLY A 33 -3.31 0.61 7.98
N CYS A 34 -3.60 0.05 6.81
CA CYS A 34 -2.58 -0.57 5.98
C CYS A 34 -1.55 0.46 5.51
N LYS A 35 -2.01 1.64 5.10
CA LYS A 35 -1.12 2.71 4.69
C LYS A 35 -0.20 3.12 5.83
N GLY A 36 -0.75 3.27 7.04
CA GLY A 36 0.04 3.65 8.20
C GLY A 36 1.13 2.64 8.52
N LYS A 37 0.79 1.35 8.46
CA LYS A 37 1.77 0.29 8.70
C LYS A 37 2.89 0.34 7.66
N PHE A 38 2.54 0.57 6.40
CA PHE A 38 3.53 0.66 5.33
C PHE A 38 4.45 1.86 5.56
N ASP A 39 3.88 3.03 5.89
CA ASP A 39 4.66 4.24 6.08
C ASP A 39 5.64 4.13 7.25
N VAL A 40 5.27 3.36 8.28
CA VAL A 40 6.14 3.15 9.43
C VAL A 40 7.36 2.31 9.05
N ASN A 41 7.17 1.28 8.22
CA ASN A 41 8.26 0.38 7.87
C ASN A 41 8.06 -0.21 6.48
N PRO A 42 8.24 0.61 5.43
CA PRO A 42 7.99 0.14 4.07
C PRO A 42 8.91 -1.00 3.63
N SER A 43 10.15 -1.01 4.11
CA SER A 43 11.10 -2.05 3.72
C SER A 43 10.72 -3.43 4.25
N GLN A 44 9.84 -3.50 5.23
CA GLN A 44 9.33 -4.77 5.73
C GLN A 44 8.41 -5.44 4.70
N PHE A 45 7.69 -4.64 3.93
CA PHE A 45 6.70 -5.13 2.97
C PHE A 45 7.23 -5.16 1.54
N VAL A 46 8.19 -4.32 1.23
CA VAL A 46 8.80 -4.22 -0.10
C VAL A 46 10.25 -4.65 0.00
N LYS A 47 10.58 -5.68 -0.74
CA LYS A 47 11.94 -6.22 -0.74
C LYS A 47 12.71 -5.85 -1.99
#